data_01022ca3292b43e5099211bab4667649
#
_entry.id   01022ca3292b43e5099211bab4667649
#
_cell.length_a   1.000
_cell.length_b   1.000
_cell.length_c   1.000
_cell.angle_alpha   90.00
_cell.angle_beta   90.00
_cell.angle_gamma   90.00
#
_symmetry.space_group_name_H-M   'P 1'
#
loop_
_entity.id
_entity.type
_entity.pdbx_description
1 polymer ?
#
loop_
_entity_poly.entity_id
_entity_poly.type
_entity_poly.pdbx_seq_one_letter_code
_entity_poly.pdbx_strand_id
1 'polypeptide(L)'
;MTPLDSLRYYKYFLRSGFMSMDPRTGHVKAYVGGPNYNYFQYDMAMQGRRQVGSTVKPYVYTLAMENGFSPCDLVRHVSYTLLDENNRPWTPRNASNKLIGENVTIKWGLANSDNWITAYLMGKLSPYSLKRLIHSFGVRNQAIDPVVSLCLGPCEISVGEMVSAYTAFPNRGIRVAPIFVTRIEDADGNVVATFSPDMQ
;
A
#
# COMPACT_ATOMS: atom_id res chain seq x y z
N MET A 1 33.92 -22.86 4.84
CA MET A 1 32.91 -21.84 4.49
C MET A 1 33.57 -20.48 4.70
N THR A 2 33.67 -19.66 3.67
CA THR A 2 34.24 -18.31 3.80
C THR A 2 33.16 -17.36 4.37
N PRO A 3 33.55 -16.20 4.96
CA PRO A 3 32.57 -15.20 5.39
C PRO A 3 31.60 -14.78 4.28
N LEU A 4 32.06 -14.74 3.03
CA LEU A 4 31.24 -14.43 1.87
C LEU A 4 30.20 -15.53 1.58
N ASP A 5 30.55 -16.81 1.75
CA ASP A 5 29.63 -17.93 1.57
C ASP A 5 28.55 -17.91 2.64
N SER A 6 28.88 -17.55 3.89
CA SER A 6 27.91 -17.36 4.96
C SER A 6 26.92 -16.24 4.63
N LEU A 7 27.42 -15.08 4.16
CA LEU A 7 26.57 -13.98 3.73
C LEU A 7 25.63 -14.37 2.57
N ARG A 8 26.14 -15.09 1.58
CA ARG A 8 25.34 -15.62 0.47
C ARG A 8 24.26 -16.57 0.99
N TYR A 9 24.61 -17.53 1.86
CA TYR A 9 23.67 -18.46 2.45
C TYR A 9 22.54 -17.75 3.18
N TYR A 10 22.85 -16.75 4.07
CA TYR A 10 21.82 -15.99 4.78
C TYR A 10 20.92 -15.13 3.86
N LYS A 11 21.40 -14.75 2.67
CA LYS A 11 20.58 -14.04 1.68
C LYS A 11 19.53 -14.90 0.99
N TYR A 12 19.64 -16.23 1.02
CA TYR A 12 18.64 -17.13 0.47
C TYR A 12 17.42 -17.32 1.39
N PHE A 13 17.51 -16.94 2.67
CA PHE A 13 16.35 -17.02 3.55
C PHE A 13 15.33 -15.95 3.16
N LEU A 14 14.12 -16.42 2.82
CA LEU A 14 12.99 -15.52 2.58
C LEU A 14 12.62 -14.80 3.88
N ARG A 15 12.61 -13.49 3.81
CA ARG A 15 12.18 -12.63 4.92
C ARG A 15 10.81 -12.10 4.59
N SER A 16 9.83 -12.46 5.40
CA SER A 16 8.43 -12.03 5.25
C SER A 16 7.94 -11.42 6.54
N GLY A 17 7.04 -10.44 6.41
CA GLY A 17 6.26 -9.91 7.51
C GLY A 17 4.78 -10.13 7.23
N PHE A 18 3.99 -10.30 8.28
CA PHE A 18 2.54 -10.42 8.20
C PHE A 18 1.90 -9.68 9.36
N MET A 19 0.79 -8.99 9.09
CA MET A 19 -0.05 -8.39 10.11
C MET A 19 -1.51 -8.52 9.72
N SER A 20 -2.34 -8.94 10.67
CA SER A 20 -3.81 -8.90 10.57
C SER A 20 -4.36 -8.04 11.69
N MET A 21 -5.32 -7.17 11.35
CA MET A 21 -5.86 -6.17 12.27
C MET A 21 -7.36 -6.03 12.07
N ASP A 22 -8.08 -5.81 13.16
CA ASP A 22 -9.50 -5.42 13.10
C ASP A 22 -9.60 -3.96 12.62
N PRO A 23 -10.30 -3.69 11.51
CA PRO A 23 -10.35 -2.34 10.94
C PRO A 23 -11.14 -1.33 11.78
N ARG A 24 -11.97 -1.76 12.72
CA ARG A 24 -12.78 -0.87 13.57
C ARG A 24 -12.06 -0.50 14.85
N THR A 25 -11.39 -1.49 15.47
CA THR A 25 -10.79 -1.34 16.79
C THR A 25 -9.29 -1.10 16.76
N GLY A 26 -8.63 -1.35 15.63
CA GLY A 26 -7.18 -1.29 15.54
C GLY A 26 -6.46 -2.48 16.19
N HIS A 27 -7.17 -3.41 16.80
CA HIS A 27 -6.56 -4.53 17.52
C HIS A 27 -5.83 -5.44 16.54
N VAL A 28 -4.53 -5.60 16.72
CA VAL A 28 -3.72 -6.57 15.97
C VAL A 28 -4.09 -7.97 16.43
N LYS A 29 -4.56 -8.79 15.48
CA LYS A 29 -5.03 -10.17 15.72
C LYS A 29 -3.95 -11.21 15.46
N ALA A 30 -3.08 -10.95 14.49
CA ALA A 30 -1.93 -11.81 14.19
C ALA A 30 -0.78 -10.94 13.69
N TYR A 31 0.42 -11.33 14.07
CA TYR A 31 1.64 -10.60 13.73
C TYR A 31 2.82 -11.54 13.57
N VAL A 32 3.55 -11.37 12.47
CA VAL A 32 4.81 -12.05 12.22
C VAL A 32 5.80 -11.03 11.68
N GLY A 33 6.81 -10.68 12.46
CA GLY A 33 7.87 -9.73 12.08
C GLY A 33 9.00 -10.37 11.26
N GLY A 34 9.12 -11.68 11.27
CA GLY A 34 10.17 -12.40 10.55
C GLY A 34 10.15 -13.90 10.80
N PRO A 35 11.01 -14.70 10.12
CA PRO A 35 10.99 -16.15 10.19
C PRO A 35 11.40 -16.70 11.56
N ASN A 36 12.35 -16.05 12.24
CA ASN A 36 12.82 -16.44 13.56
C ASN A 36 13.59 -15.29 14.21
N TYR A 37 13.11 -14.81 15.35
CA TYR A 37 13.70 -13.66 16.05
C TYR A 37 15.14 -13.89 16.54
N ASN A 38 15.49 -15.12 16.92
CA ASN A 38 16.83 -15.42 17.39
C ASN A 38 17.93 -15.20 16.34
N TYR A 39 17.55 -15.34 15.04
CA TYR A 39 18.49 -15.21 13.92
C TYR A 39 18.23 -13.95 13.07
N PHE A 40 16.99 -13.44 13.06
CA PHE A 40 16.56 -12.34 12.22
C PHE A 40 15.70 -11.37 13.05
N GLN A 41 16.36 -10.43 13.73
CA GLN A 41 15.68 -9.48 14.62
C GLN A 41 15.06 -8.29 13.89
N TYR A 42 15.40 -8.09 12.60
CA TYR A 42 14.83 -7.00 11.82
C TYR A 42 13.36 -7.29 11.48
N ASP A 43 12.47 -6.43 11.95
CA ASP A 43 11.03 -6.54 11.78
C ASP A 43 10.61 -6.18 10.35
N MET A 44 10.19 -7.18 9.59
CA MET A 44 9.75 -7.02 8.20
C MET A 44 8.32 -6.46 8.09
N ALA A 45 7.53 -6.50 9.16
CA ALA A 45 6.16 -5.98 9.14
C ALA A 45 6.10 -4.48 9.45
N MET A 46 6.85 -3.99 10.44
CA MET A 46 6.79 -2.59 10.87
C MET A 46 7.98 -1.75 10.39
N GLN A 47 9.20 -2.33 10.33
CA GLN A 47 10.40 -1.60 9.93
C GLN A 47 10.74 -1.83 8.45
N GLY A 48 10.51 -3.05 7.94
CA GLY A 48 10.81 -3.41 6.56
C GLY A 48 9.90 -2.69 5.58
N ARG A 49 10.49 -1.90 4.69
CA ARG A 49 9.77 -1.25 3.59
C ARG A 49 10.03 -1.97 2.28
N ARG A 50 9.01 -2.08 1.45
CA ARG A 50 9.06 -2.71 0.13
C ARG A 50 8.19 -1.94 -0.83
N GLN A 51 8.50 -2.06 -2.13
CA GLN A 51 7.66 -1.53 -3.19
C GLN A 51 6.25 -2.10 -3.07
N VAL A 52 5.26 -1.20 -2.97
CA VAL A 52 3.87 -1.59 -2.77
C VAL A 52 3.21 -2.13 -4.04
N GLY A 53 3.74 -1.79 -5.20
CA GLY A 53 3.21 -2.23 -6.48
C GLY A 53 1.72 -1.89 -6.63
N SER A 54 0.95 -2.81 -7.20
CA SER A 54 -0.48 -2.60 -7.44
C SER A 54 -1.35 -2.39 -6.20
N THR A 55 -0.82 -2.57 -5.00
CA THR A 55 -1.57 -2.23 -3.78
C THR A 55 -1.74 -0.72 -3.60
N VAL A 56 -1.05 0.11 -4.38
CA VAL A 56 -1.29 1.57 -4.41
C VAL A 56 -2.56 1.93 -5.19
N LYS A 57 -3.04 1.08 -6.09
CA LYS A 57 -4.15 1.41 -7.00
C LYS A 57 -5.44 1.86 -6.31
N PRO A 58 -5.90 1.27 -5.19
CA PRO A 58 -7.06 1.80 -4.49
C PRO A 58 -6.96 3.30 -4.16
N TYR A 59 -5.78 3.81 -3.82
CA TYR A 59 -5.60 5.26 -3.57
C TYR A 59 -5.74 6.08 -4.86
N VAL A 60 -5.22 5.58 -6.00
CA VAL A 60 -5.38 6.24 -7.31
C VAL A 60 -6.86 6.32 -7.68
N TYR A 61 -7.60 5.24 -7.47
CA TYR A 61 -9.02 5.17 -7.78
C TYR A 61 -9.86 6.01 -6.80
N THR A 62 -9.49 6.07 -5.51
CA THR A 62 -10.10 7.00 -4.56
C THR A 62 -9.92 8.44 -5.02
N LEU A 63 -8.69 8.84 -5.37
CA LEU A 63 -8.41 10.17 -5.89
C LEU A 63 -9.20 10.47 -7.17
N ALA A 64 -9.37 9.48 -8.05
CA ALA A 64 -10.20 9.63 -9.25
C ALA A 64 -11.67 9.91 -8.89
N MET A 65 -12.25 9.16 -7.94
CA MET A 65 -13.62 9.38 -7.48
C MET A 65 -13.79 10.77 -6.86
N GLU A 66 -12.83 11.23 -6.06
CA GLU A 66 -12.82 12.59 -5.49
C GLU A 66 -12.76 13.68 -6.58
N ASN A 67 -12.21 13.37 -7.75
CA ASN A 67 -12.13 14.25 -8.91
C ASN A 67 -13.28 14.07 -9.92
N GLY A 68 -14.38 13.43 -9.50
CA GLY A 68 -15.63 13.35 -10.26
C GLY A 68 -15.76 12.16 -11.20
N PHE A 69 -14.81 11.21 -11.19
CA PHE A 69 -14.98 9.95 -11.92
C PHE A 69 -15.97 9.03 -11.21
N SER A 70 -16.63 8.19 -12.01
CA SER A 70 -17.51 7.14 -11.51
C SER A 70 -16.91 5.74 -11.77
N PRO A 71 -17.15 4.77 -10.88
CA PRO A 71 -16.78 3.38 -11.15
C PRO A 71 -17.36 2.82 -12.46
N CYS A 72 -18.47 3.40 -12.93
CA CYS A 72 -19.19 2.99 -14.15
C CYS A 72 -18.70 3.71 -15.41
N ASP A 73 -17.85 4.72 -15.30
CA ASP A 73 -17.32 5.43 -16.46
C ASP A 73 -16.58 4.48 -17.39
N LEU A 74 -16.83 4.62 -18.68
CA LEU A 74 -16.26 3.80 -19.72
C LEU A 74 -14.95 4.42 -20.23
N VAL A 75 -13.91 3.62 -20.28
CA VAL A 75 -12.60 3.99 -20.82
C VAL A 75 -12.20 2.95 -21.86
N ARG A 76 -11.71 3.40 -23.02
CA ARG A 76 -11.18 2.50 -24.04
C ARG A 76 -9.89 1.82 -23.54
N HIS A 77 -9.87 0.49 -23.53
CA HIS A 77 -8.76 -0.30 -23.06
C HIS A 77 -7.66 -0.39 -24.10
N VAL A 78 -6.81 0.61 -24.14
CA VAL A 78 -5.63 0.71 -25.02
C VAL A 78 -4.42 1.15 -24.21
N SER A 79 -3.21 0.93 -24.74
CA SER A 79 -2.00 1.45 -24.11
C SER A 79 -2.07 2.96 -23.92
N TYR A 80 -1.72 3.44 -22.74
CA TYR A 80 -1.77 4.85 -22.39
C TYR A 80 -0.37 5.35 -22.06
N THR A 81 0.10 6.36 -22.80
CA THR A 81 1.42 6.96 -22.63
C THR A 81 1.31 8.27 -21.89
N LEU A 82 2.10 8.42 -20.85
CA LEU A 82 2.27 9.66 -20.09
C LEU A 82 3.64 10.24 -20.34
N LEU A 83 3.85 11.51 -20.05
CA LEU A 83 5.17 12.13 -20.00
C LEU A 83 5.68 12.08 -18.56
N ASP A 84 6.90 11.62 -18.36
CA ASP A 84 7.59 11.68 -17.06
C ASP A 84 8.05 13.14 -16.75
N GLU A 85 8.72 13.32 -15.62
CA GLU A 85 9.21 14.61 -15.13
C GLU A 85 10.28 15.22 -16.07
N ASN A 86 10.88 14.40 -16.95
CA ASN A 86 11.87 14.80 -17.93
C ASN A 86 11.29 14.94 -19.35
N ASN A 87 9.95 15.00 -19.47
CA ASN A 87 9.22 15.00 -20.74
C ASN A 87 9.51 13.77 -21.64
N ARG A 88 9.87 12.62 -21.05
CA ARG A 88 10.07 11.38 -21.79
C ARG A 88 8.78 10.56 -21.79
N PRO A 89 8.43 9.91 -22.90
CA PRO A 89 7.24 9.08 -22.98
C PRO A 89 7.40 7.85 -22.09
N TRP A 90 6.43 7.64 -21.19
CA TRP A 90 6.35 6.48 -20.33
C TRP A 90 5.03 5.75 -20.56
N THR A 91 5.12 4.48 -20.95
CA THR A 91 3.97 3.60 -21.19
C THR A 91 4.11 2.36 -20.33
N PRO A 92 3.19 2.11 -19.38
CA PRO A 92 3.28 0.91 -18.55
C PRO A 92 2.99 -0.34 -19.37
N ARG A 93 3.67 -1.44 -19.02
CA ARG A 93 3.30 -2.76 -19.51
C ARG A 93 2.05 -3.24 -18.80
N ASN A 94 1.16 -3.91 -19.53
CA ASN A 94 -0.01 -4.55 -18.95
C ASN A 94 0.21 -6.05 -18.79
N ALA A 95 -0.37 -6.65 -17.75
CA ALA A 95 -0.24 -8.08 -17.49
C ALA A 95 -1.23 -8.92 -18.33
N SER A 96 -2.32 -8.31 -18.79
CA SER A 96 -3.39 -8.98 -19.53
C SER A 96 -3.61 -8.33 -20.88
N ASN A 97 -3.84 -9.16 -21.90
CA ASN A 97 -4.23 -8.72 -23.25
C ASN A 97 -5.75 -8.86 -23.49
N LYS A 98 -6.55 -9.09 -22.43
CA LYS A 98 -8.01 -9.22 -22.55
C LYS A 98 -8.65 -7.88 -22.86
N LEU A 99 -9.65 -7.88 -23.71
CA LEU A 99 -10.49 -6.71 -24.05
C LEU A 99 -9.71 -5.51 -24.61
N ILE A 100 -8.56 -5.73 -25.24
CA ILE A 100 -7.82 -4.63 -25.89
C ILE A 100 -8.68 -4.05 -27.02
N GLY A 101 -8.82 -2.72 -27.01
CA GLY A 101 -9.65 -1.98 -27.97
C GLY A 101 -11.11 -1.83 -27.56
N GLU A 102 -11.58 -2.55 -26.54
CA GLU A 102 -12.95 -2.48 -26.04
C GLU A 102 -13.12 -1.34 -25.01
N ASN A 103 -14.37 -0.93 -24.79
CA ASN A 103 -14.69 -0.03 -23.70
C ASN A 103 -14.90 -0.84 -22.40
N VAL A 104 -14.13 -0.53 -21.38
CA VAL A 104 -14.22 -1.16 -20.05
C VAL A 104 -14.55 -0.11 -18.99
N THR A 105 -15.17 -0.53 -17.89
CA THR A 105 -15.45 0.37 -16.78
C THR A 105 -14.20 0.62 -15.94
N ILE A 106 -14.14 1.76 -15.27
CA ILE A 106 -13.10 2.06 -14.28
C ILE A 106 -13.07 0.96 -13.20
N LYS A 107 -14.23 0.50 -12.73
CA LYS A 107 -14.37 -0.64 -11.81
C LYS A 107 -13.69 -1.91 -12.34
N TRP A 108 -13.85 -2.23 -13.63
CA TRP A 108 -13.17 -3.37 -14.26
C TRP A 108 -11.64 -3.20 -14.21
N GLY A 109 -11.15 -1.99 -14.46
CA GLY A 109 -9.72 -1.66 -14.40
C GLY A 109 -9.11 -1.98 -13.04
N LEU A 110 -9.77 -1.59 -11.95
CA LEU A 110 -9.31 -1.91 -10.59
C LEU A 110 -9.40 -3.42 -10.31
N ALA A 111 -10.53 -4.04 -10.63
CA ALA A 111 -10.77 -5.47 -10.37
C ALA A 111 -9.78 -6.39 -11.08
N ASN A 112 -9.29 -5.99 -12.27
CA ASN A 112 -8.29 -6.74 -13.04
C ASN A 112 -6.86 -6.21 -12.81
N SER A 113 -6.67 -5.26 -11.90
CA SER A 113 -5.39 -4.61 -11.64
C SER A 113 -4.72 -4.08 -12.93
N ASP A 114 -5.53 -3.50 -13.82
CA ASP A 114 -5.11 -3.04 -15.12
C ASP A 114 -4.21 -1.79 -15.03
N ASN A 115 -3.07 -1.83 -15.71
CA ASN A 115 -2.09 -0.74 -15.65
C ASN A 115 -2.43 0.40 -16.62
N TRP A 116 -3.08 0.10 -17.75
CA TRP A 116 -3.43 1.14 -18.73
C TRP A 116 -4.57 2.01 -18.26
N ILE A 117 -5.61 1.41 -17.64
CA ILE A 117 -6.70 2.17 -17.03
C ILE A 117 -6.16 3.01 -15.86
N THR A 118 -5.25 2.45 -15.05
CA THR A 118 -4.61 3.19 -13.95
C THR A 118 -3.77 4.37 -14.49
N ALA A 119 -3.00 4.16 -15.57
CA ALA A 119 -2.24 5.24 -16.21
C ALA A 119 -3.15 6.31 -16.86
N TYR A 120 -4.27 5.88 -17.48
CA TYR A 120 -5.29 6.82 -17.99
C TYR A 120 -5.80 7.73 -16.87
N LEU A 121 -6.16 7.16 -15.71
CA LEU A 121 -6.59 7.95 -14.55
C LEU A 121 -5.47 8.89 -14.09
N MET A 122 -4.23 8.40 -13.96
CA MET A 122 -3.10 9.22 -13.54
C MET A 122 -2.84 10.39 -14.50
N GLY A 123 -3.09 10.20 -15.80
CA GLY A 123 -3.00 11.29 -16.79
C GLY A 123 -4.04 12.41 -16.62
N LYS A 124 -5.07 12.17 -15.81
CA LYS A 124 -6.11 13.16 -15.45
C LYS A 124 -5.94 13.70 -14.02
N LEU A 125 -5.03 13.12 -13.26
CA LEU A 125 -4.79 13.41 -11.86
C LEU A 125 -3.38 13.99 -11.69
N SER A 126 -3.11 14.53 -10.49
CA SER A 126 -1.77 15.03 -10.15
C SER A 126 -1.01 13.99 -9.30
N PRO A 127 0.25 13.63 -9.63
CA PRO A 127 1.10 12.81 -8.77
C PRO A 127 1.30 13.41 -7.37
N TYR A 128 1.34 14.73 -7.25
CA TYR A 128 1.39 15.42 -5.96
C TYR A 128 0.13 15.18 -5.11
N SER A 129 -1.05 15.20 -5.75
CA SER A 129 -2.31 14.91 -5.06
C SER A 129 -2.36 13.47 -4.61
N LEU A 130 -1.87 12.54 -5.42
CA LEU A 130 -1.76 11.13 -5.03
C LEU A 130 -0.80 10.94 -3.83
N LYS A 131 0.37 11.57 -3.85
CA LYS A 131 1.30 11.55 -2.70
C LYS A 131 0.61 12.08 -1.44
N ARG A 132 -0.07 13.23 -1.52
CA ARG A 132 -0.80 13.82 -0.38
C ARG A 132 -1.88 12.88 0.14
N LEU A 133 -2.64 12.25 -0.76
CA LEU A 133 -3.68 11.29 -0.37
C LEU A 133 -3.07 10.07 0.35
N ILE A 134 -1.98 9.50 -0.16
CA ILE A 134 -1.28 8.40 0.50
C ILE A 134 -0.85 8.80 1.92
N HIS A 135 -0.33 10.00 2.12
CA HIS A 135 0.04 10.49 3.45
C HIS A 135 -1.19 10.73 4.36
N SER A 136 -2.31 11.21 3.82
CA SER A 136 -3.54 11.38 4.61
C SER A 136 -4.11 10.06 5.14
N PHE A 137 -3.81 8.94 4.46
CA PHE A 137 -4.09 7.58 4.96
C PHE A 137 -3.06 7.10 6.01
N GLY A 138 -2.18 7.98 6.51
CA GLY A 138 -1.26 7.71 7.62
C GLY A 138 0.06 7.06 7.22
N VAL A 139 0.39 7.00 5.93
CA VAL A 139 1.73 6.58 5.48
C VAL A 139 2.75 7.65 5.83
N ARG A 140 3.79 7.28 6.57
CA ARG A 140 4.79 8.22 7.11
C ARG A 140 6.04 8.37 6.27
N ASN A 141 6.24 7.48 5.27
CA ASN A 141 7.43 7.57 4.40
C ASN A 141 7.43 8.86 3.59
N GLN A 142 8.32 9.80 3.94
CA GLN A 142 8.48 11.08 3.24
C GLN A 142 9.20 10.96 1.88
N ALA A 143 9.92 9.86 1.65
CA ALA A 143 10.69 9.59 0.44
C ALA A 143 9.82 9.04 -0.72
N ILE A 144 8.54 9.39 -0.75
CA ILE A 144 7.65 9.09 -1.89
C ILE A 144 7.77 10.21 -2.90
N ASP A 145 8.32 9.91 -4.08
CA ASP A 145 8.44 10.89 -5.16
C ASP A 145 7.11 11.03 -5.90
N PRO A 146 6.65 12.28 -6.15
CA PRO A 146 5.39 12.55 -6.85
C PRO A 146 5.59 12.47 -8.37
N VAL A 147 5.90 11.28 -8.86
CA VAL A 147 6.14 10.96 -10.27
C VAL A 147 4.92 10.27 -10.89
N VAL A 148 4.74 10.33 -12.20
CA VAL A 148 3.58 9.72 -12.88
C VAL A 148 3.50 8.21 -12.66
N SER A 149 4.65 7.54 -12.56
CA SER A 149 4.72 6.10 -12.28
C SER A 149 4.29 5.72 -10.86
N LEU A 150 4.11 6.70 -9.94
CA LEU A 150 3.62 6.48 -8.57
C LEU A 150 2.30 5.70 -8.56
N CYS A 151 1.46 5.86 -9.59
CA CYS A 151 0.21 5.12 -9.74
C CYS A 151 0.37 3.59 -9.84
N LEU A 152 1.57 3.09 -10.09
CA LEU A 152 1.89 1.66 -10.11
C LEU A 152 2.73 1.20 -8.91
N GLY A 153 2.98 2.08 -7.94
CA GLY A 153 3.56 1.78 -6.64
C GLY A 153 5.06 1.47 -6.62
N PRO A 154 5.93 2.25 -7.28
CA PRO A 154 7.37 2.11 -7.10
C PRO A 154 7.83 2.55 -5.69
N CYS A 155 6.97 3.24 -4.95
CA CYS A 155 7.26 3.69 -3.59
C CYS A 155 7.32 2.55 -2.58
N GLU A 156 8.10 2.75 -1.53
CA GLU A 156 8.30 1.75 -0.48
C GLU A 156 7.51 2.14 0.78
N ILE A 157 6.66 1.20 1.25
CA ILE A 157 5.85 1.36 2.47
C ILE A 157 5.97 0.07 3.28
N SER A 158 5.85 0.14 4.61
CA SER A 158 5.84 -1.04 5.45
C SER A 158 4.48 -1.75 5.42
N VAL A 159 4.47 -3.05 5.73
CA VAL A 159 3.23 -3.84 5.83
C VAL A 159 2.29 -3.21 6.87
N GLY A 160 2.83 -2.80 8.03
CA GLY A 160 2.04 -2.18 9.09
C GLY A 160 1.38 -0.87 8.67
N GLU A 161 2.13 0.01 7.96
CA GLU A 161 1.57 1.24 7.41
C GLU A 161 0.45 0.94 6.40
N MET A 162 0.66 -0.03 5.49
CA MET A 162 -0.35 -0.41 4.49
C MET A 162 -1.60 -1.02 5.13
N VAL A 163 -1.45 -1.93 6.10
CA VAL A 163 -2.59 -2.54 6.81
C VAL A 163 -3.39 -1.47 7.54
N SER A 164 -2.72 -0.54 8.24
CA SER A 164 -3.37 0.60 8.89
C SER A 164 -4.11 1.49 7.90
N ALA A 165 -3.45 1.89 6.81
CA ALA A 165 -4.04 2.75 5.79
C ALA A 165 -5.29 2.09 5.14
N TYR A 166 -5.22 0.79 4.88
CA TYR A 166 -6.33 0.04 4.29
C TYR A 166 -7.56 -0.08 5.19
N THR A 167 -7.45 0.15 6.51
CA THR A 167 -8.62 0.15 7.39
C THR A 167 -9.64 1.20 7.01
N ALA A 168 -9.22 2.29 6.38
CA ALA A 168 -10.12 3.36 5.95
C ALA A 168 -11.18 2.87 4.93
N PHE A 169 -10.86 1.91 4.06
CA PHE A 169 -11.82 1.42 3.05
C PHE A 169 -13.04 0.73 3.66
N PRO A 170 -12.92 -0.28 4.56
CA PRO A 170 -14.08 -0.89 5.20
C PRO A 170 -14.66 -0.04 6.34
N ASN A 171 -13.97 0.99 6.81
CA ASN A 171 -14.32 1.79 7.97
C ASN A 171 -14.79 3.21 7.60
N ARG A 172 -15.48 3.35 6.47
CA ARG A 172 -16.12 4.59 5.99
C ARG A 172 -15.17 5.78 5.87
N GLY A 173 -13.93 5.55 5.49
CA GLY A 173 -12.89 6.56 5.35
C GLY A 173 -12.07 6.83 6.61
N ILE A 174 -12.40 6.21 7.74
CA ILE A 174 -11.68 6.39 8.99
C ILE A 174 -10.53 5.38 9.08
N ARG A 175 -9.31 5.88 9.08
CA ARG A 175 -8.11 5.08 9.34
C ARG A 175 -7.95 4.81 10.84
N VAL A 176 -7.52 3.62 11.19
CA VAL A 176 -7.24 3.22 12.57
C VAL A 176 -5.78 2.77 12.70
N ALA A 177 -5.08 3.29 13.70
CA ALA A 177 -3.71 2.86 14.00
C ALA A 177 -3.69 1.47 14.68
N PRO A 178 -2.65 0.64 14.43
CA PRO A 178 -2.57 -0.67 15.05
C PRO A 178 -2.31 -0.56 16.56
N ILE A 179 -3.08 -1.35 17.33
CA ILE A 179 -2.94 -1.50 18.78
C ILE A 179 -2.49 -2.91 19.09
N PHE A 180 -1.33 -3.03 19.73
CA PHE A 180 -0.76 -4.31 20.16
C PHE A 180 -1.07 -4.58 21.64
N VAL A 181 -1.23 -3.53 22.45
CA VAL A 181 -1.49 -3.59 23.87
C VAL A 181 -2.71 -2.73 24.18
N THR A 182 -3.73 -3.30 24.78
CA THR A 182 -4.97 -2.60 25.15
C THR A 182 -4.95 -2.14 26.60
N ARG A 183 -4.28 -2.91 27.47
CA ARG A 183 -4.22 -2.66 28.91
C ARG A 183 -2.96 -3.25 29.52
N ILE A 184 -2.41 -2.57 30.52
CA ILE A 184 -1.33 -3.04 31.40
C ILE A 184 -1.88 -3.12 32.81
N GLU A 185 -1.68 -4.25 33.48
CA GLU A 185 -2.06 -4.49 34.87
C GLU A 185 -0.82 -4.85 35.70
N ASP A 186 -0.85 -4.51 37.00
CA ASP A 186 0.14 -4.99 37.97
C ASP A 186 -0.12 -6.46 38.36
N ALA A 187 0.71 -7.00 39.26
CA ALA A 187 0.57 -8.37 39.78
C ALA A 187 -0.69 -8.61 40.58
N ASP A 188 -1.28 -7.54 41.14
CA ASP A 188 -2.48 -7.56 41.97
C ASP A 188 -3.75 -7.34 41.15
N GLY A 189 -3.64 -7.15 39.84
CA GLY A 189 -4.75 -6.94 38.90
C GLY A 189 -5.22 -5.49 38.78
N ASN A 190 -4.52 -4.53 39.41
CA ASN A 190 -4.85 -3.12 39.25
C ASN A 190 -4.43 -2.62 37.87
N VAL A 191 -5.29 -1.85 37.21
CA VAL A 191 -5.01 -1.28 35.90
C VAL A 191 -4.01 -0.13 36.02
N VAL A 192 -2.83 -0.32 35.44
CA VAL A 192 -1.75 0.68 35.40
C VAL A 192 -1.93 1.63 34.21
N ALA A 193 -2.32 1.10 33.04
CA ALA A 193 -2.55 1.89 31.84
C ALA A 193 -3.57 1.22 30.91
N THR A 194 -4.33 2.05 30.17
CA THR A 194 -5.24 1.64 29.10
C THR A 194 -4.91 2.41 27.83
N PHE A 195 -5.04 1.75 26.67
CA PHE A 195 -4.77 2.35 25.35
C PHE A 195 -6.03 2.29 24.50
N SER A 196 -6.33 3.41 23.85
CA SER A 196 -7.44 3.53 22.90
C SER A 196 -6.93 3.66 21.47
N PRO A 197 -7.75 3.29 20.47
CA PRO A 197 -7.37 3.45 19.07
C PRO A 197 -7.14 4.92 18.70
N ASP A 198 -6.06 5.18 17.96
CA ASP A 198 -5.85 6.45 17.28
C ASP A 198 -6.59 6.36 15.93
N MET A 199 -7.61 7.19 15.77
CA MET A 199 -8.48 7.26 14.59
C MET A 199 -8.28 8.60 13.88
N GLN A 200 -8.10 8.57 12.57
CA GLN A 200 -7.89 9.74 11.72
C GLN A 200 -8.78 9.70 10.48
#